data_9739ba173f6240e9061b78751179d17c
#
_entry.id   9739ba173f6240e9061b78751179d17c
#
_cell.length_a   1.000
_cell.length_b   1.000
_cell.length_c   1.000
_cell.angle_alpha   90.00
_cell.angle_beta   90.00
_cell.angle_gamma   90.00
#
_symmetry.space_group_name_H-M   'P 1'
#
loop_
_entity.id
_entity.type
_entity.pdbx_description
1 polymer ?
#
loop_
_entity_poly.entity_id
_entity_poly.type
_entity_poly.pdbx_seq_one_letter_code
_entity_poly.pdbx_strand_id
1 'polypeptide(L)'
;MNMHATRKAFGSDTLKTILGIPVLAIRWDDAIALLTRLVAERRFTKVSFLNAHNANIACTDPVFAEALDDFLILPDGIGVDMAALLLYGTPFPDNLNGTDFVPAFLQASSRPLTVGLLGATRVNAEAASVKLAALAVQHRFVVIHDGYFCAAEEPVIVDRIAALRPDVLLVAMGVPRQELWIARHIDARHCTLPIAVGALLDFLSGTVPRAPLWMRRLRLEWXXXXSGC
;
A
#
# COMPACT_ATOMS: atom_id res chain seq x y z
N MET A 1 4.02 -13.40 4.67
CA MET A 1 5.16 -14.05 3.93
C MET A 1 6.43 -13.44 4.51
N ASN A 2 7.23 -14.18 5.23
CA ASN A 2 8.40 -13.59 5.91
C ASN A 2 9.54 -13.30 4.91
N MET A 3 10.53 -12.52 5.34
CA MET A 3 11.69 -12.10 4.52
C MET A 3 12.34 -13.27 3.77
N HIS A 4 12.42 -14.44 4.39
CA HIS A 4 12.99 -15.65 3.79
C HIS A 4 12.12 -16.17 2.62
N ALA A 5 10.80 -16.12 2.79
CA ALA A 5 9.84 -16.53 1.75
C ALA A 5 9.83 -15.53 0.59
N THR A 6 9.97 -14.24 0.88
CA THR A 6 10.06 -13.20 -0.15
C THR A 6 11.32 -13.38 -1.00
N ARG A 7 12.47 -13.58 -0.37
CA ARG A 7 13.74 -13.85 -1.08
C ARG A 7 13.66 -15.11 -1.93
N LYS A 8 13.02 -16.16 -1.41
CA LYS A 8 12.85 -17.42 -2.14
C LYS A 8 11.90 -17.27 -3.34
N ALA A 9 10.87 -16.43 -3.20
CA ALA A 9 9.87 -16.24 -4.26
C ALA A 9 10.38 -15.36 -5.41
N PHE A 10 11.25 -14.39 -5.13
CA PHE A 10 11.64 -13.37 -6.11
C PHE A 10 13.11 -13.40 -6.52
N GLY A 11 13.95 -14.14 -5.81
CA GLY A 11 15.40 -14.17 -6.04
C GLY A 11 16.09 -12.94 -5.43
N SER A 12 17.38 -13.08 -5.15
CA SER A 12 18.18 -12.01 -4.51
C SER A 12 18.32 -10.77 -5.40
N ASP A 13 18.32 -10.97 -6.71
CA ASP A 13 18.62 -9.90 -7.68
C ASP A 13 17.44 -8.96 -7.91
N THR A 14 16.23 -9.34 -7.45
CA THR A 14 15.02 -8.52 -7.55
C THR A 14 14.70 -7.77 -6.26
N LEU A 15 15.58 -7.82 -5.26
CA LEU A 15 15.40 -7.14 -3.98
C LEU A 15 16.58 -6.24 -3.68
N LYS A 16 16.30 -5.00 -3.26
CA LYS A 16 17.30 -4.09 -2.69
C LYS A 16 16.93 -3.83 -1.23
N THR A 17 17.88 -3.98 -0.33
CA THR A 17 17.64 -3.78 1.09
C THR A 17 17.97 -2.33 1.47
N ILE A 18 16.98 -1.60 1.95
CA ILE A 18 17.13 -0.21 2.39
C ILE A 18 16.90 -0.18 3.91
N LEU A 19 17.94 0.18 4.66
CA LEU A 19 17.89 0.23 6.14
C LEU A 19 17.31 -1.05 6.75
N GLY A 20 17.75 -2.20 6.22
CA GLY A 20 17.29 -3.51 6.70
C GLY A 20 16.00 -4.03 6.06
N ILE A 21 15.24 -3.17 5.36
CA ILE A 21 13.95 -3.52 4.78
C ILE A 21 14.15 -3.99 3.33
N PRO A 22 13.75 -5.23 2.97
CA PRO A 22 13.84 -5.71 1.59
C PRO A 22 12.73 -5.08 0.74
N VAL A 23 13.13 -4.33 -0.29
CA VAL A 23 12.24 -3.61 -1.20
C VAL A 23 12.33 -4.23 -2.60
N LEU A 24 11.21 -4.49 -3.22
CA LEU A 24 11.15 -5.14 -4.53
C LEU A 24 11.61 -4.18 -5.64
N ALA A 25 12.67 -4.56 -6.35
CA ALA A 25 13.24 -3.80 -7.48
C ALA A 25 12.60 -4.31 -8.79
N ILE A 26 11.43 -3.78 -9.11
CA ILE A 26 10.57 -4.28 -10.20
C ILE A 26 10.04 -3.09 -11.02
N ARG A 27 9.77 -3.32 -12.29
CA ARG A 27 9.19 -2.31 -13.18
C ARG A 27 7.69 -2.17 -12.92
N TRP A 28 7.14 -1.03 -13.31
CA TRP A 28 5.71 -0.70 -13.10
C TRP A 28 4.77 -1.80 -13.64
N ASP A 29 4.95 -2.17 -14.90
CA ASP A 29 4.05 -3.14 -15.54
C ASP A 29 4.20 -4.55 -14.94
N ASP A 30 5.43 -4.92 -14.56
CA ASP A 30 5.69 -6.20 -13.91
C ASP A 30 5.09 -6.24 -12.51
N ALA A 31 5.07 -5.12 -11.79
CA ALA A 31 4.43 -5.02 -10.47
C ALA A 31 2.91 -5.17 -10.59
N ILE A 32 2.29 -4.52 -11.61
CA ILE A 32 0.85 -4.69 -11.90
C ILE A 32 0.56 -6.17 -12.20
N ALA A 33 1.35 -6.78 -13.08
CA ALA A 33 1.17 -8.20 -13.44
C ALA A 33 1.32 -9.11 -12.21
N LEU A 34 2.28 -8.80 -11.33
CA LEU A 34 2.50 -9.55 -10.09
C LEU A 34 1.28 -9.49 -9.18
N LEU A 35 0.78 -8.28 -8.87
CA LEU A 35 -0.39 -8.15 -7.98
C LEU A 35 -1.64 -8.79 -8.60
N THR A 36 -1.82 -8.64 -9.92
CA THR A 36 -2.93 -9.27 -10.65
C THR A 36 -2.88 -10.80 -10.50
N ARG A 37 -1.68 -11.37 -10.66
CA ARG A 37 -1.48 -12.81 -10.50
C ARG A 37 -1.74 -13.28 -9.06
N LEU A 38 -1.24 -12.53 -8.06
CA LEU A 38 -1.45 -12.86 -6.64
C LEU A 38 -2.95 -12.91 -6.31
N VAL A 39 -3.71 -11.94 -6.82
CA VAL A 39 -5.18 -11.92 -6.63
C VAL A 39 -5.85 -13.08 -7.36
N ALA A 40 -5.46 -13.36 -8.60
CA ALA A 40 -6.04 -14.44 -9.40
C ALA A 40 -5.81 -15.81 -8.75
N GLU A 41 -4.62 -16.02 -8.17
CA GLU A 41 -4.23 -17.26 -7.48
C GLU A 41 -4.76 -17.33 -6.04
N ARG A 42 -5.43 -16.29 -5.55
CA ARG A 42 -5.88 -16.14 -4.16
C ARG A 42 -4.72 -16.33 -3.16
N ARG A 43 -3.56 -15.83 -3.53
CA ARG A 43 -2.33 -15.95 -2.75
C ARG A 43 -2.21 -14.78 -1.77
N PHE A 44 -2.55 -15.03 -0.51
CA PHE A 44 -2.51 -14.00 0.53
C PHE A 44 -1.14 -13.31 0.56
N THR A 45 -1.14 -11.98 0.39
CA THR A 45 0.10 -11.18 0.39
C THR A 45 -0.21 -9.79 0.93
N LYS A 46 0.45 -9.42 2.03
CA LYS A 46 0.39 -8.06 2.58
C LYS A 46 1.30 -7.16 1.74
N VAL A 47 0.83 -5.96 1.37
CA VAL A 47 1.60 -5.01 0.54
C VAL A 47 1.71 -3.68 1.25
N SER A 48 2.90 -3.08 1.23
CA SER A 48 3.12 -1.71 1.70
C SER A 48 4.16 -1.03 0.81
N PHE A 49 4.37 0.26 1.05
CA PHE A 49 5.26 1.12 0.26
C PHE A 49 6.31 1.70 1.18
N LEU A 50 7.59 1.64 0.76
CA LEU A 50 8.67 2.23 1.54
C LEU A 50 9.06 3.59 0.95
N ASN A 51 8.88 4.64 1.75
CA ASN A 51 9.44 5.97 1.46
C ASN A 51 10.37 6.37 2.62
N ALA A 52 10.99 7.56 2.50
CA ALA A 52 11.94 8.02 3.51
C ALA A 52 11.32 8.15 4.91
N HIS A 53 10.04 8.55 5.00
CA HIS A 53 9.35 8.68 6.27
C HIS A 53 9.18 7.31 6.96
N ASN A 54 8.67 6.34 6.21
CA ASN A 54 8.45 4.98 6.73
C ASN A 54 9.79 4.32 7.12
N ALA A 55 10.83 4.55 6.31
CA ALA A 55 12.18 4.03 6.60
C ALA A 55 12.72 4.60 7.92
N ASN A 56 12.52 5.90 8.16
CA ASN A 56 12.96 6.54 9.41
C ASN A 56 12.19 5.97 10.61
N ILE A 57 10.88 5.76 10.50
CA ILE A 57 10.11 5.14 11.59
C ILE A 57 10.64 3.73 11.88
N ALA A 58 10.90 2.94 10.86
CA ALA A 58 11.40 1.57 11.04
C ALA A 58 12.77 1.54 11.73
N CYS A 59 13.61 2.57 11.55
CA CYS A 59 14.90 2.67 12.25
C CYS A 59 14.73 2.86 13.76
N THR A 60 13.62 3.43 14.20
CA THR A 60 13.40 3.78 15.61
C THR A 60 12.31 2.95 16.29
N ASP A 61 11.53 2.21 15.52
CA ASP A 61 10.44 1.38 16.02
C ASP A 61 10.67 -0.07 15.57
N PRO A 62 11.27 -0.91 16.44
CA PRO A 62 11.54 -2.31 16.09
C PRO A 62 10.26 -3.14 15.87
N VAL A 63 9.13 -2.77 16.50
CA VAL A 63 7.87 -3.49 16.28
C VAL A 63 7.37 -3.25 14.85
N PHE A 64 7.49 -2.01 14.38
CA PHE A 64 7.14 -1.67 13.01
C PHE A 64 8.09 -2.36 12.01
N ALA A 65 9.40 -2.33 12.29
CA ALA A 65 10.40 -2.97 11.42
C ALA A 65 10.11 -4.49 11.28
N GLU A 66 9.83 -5.16 12.40
CA GLU A 66 9.48 -6.58 12.43
C GLU A 66 8.19 -6.86 11.65
N ALA A 67 7.19 -5.99 11.80
CA ALA A 67 5.91 -6.15 11.07
C ALA A 67 6.14 -6.10 9.55
N LEU A 68 7.03 -5.22 9.08
CA LEU A 68 7.33 -5.07 7.64
C LEU A 68 7.95 -6.34 7.02
N ASP A 69 8.57 -7.22 7.81
CA ASP A 69 9.14 -8.48 7.30
C ASP A 69 8.09 -9.38 6.64
N ASP A 70 6.82 -9.22 6.99
CA ASP A 70 5.71 -10.01 6.43
C ASP A 70 5.06 -9.35 5.20
N PHE A 71 5.56 -8.17 4.79
CA PHE A 71 4.99 -7.44 3.67
C PHE A 71 5.84 -7.56 2.40
N LEU A 72 5.17 -7.53 1.27
CA LEU A 72 5.76 -7.22 -0.02
C LEU A 72 5.91 -5.70 -0.08
N ILE A 73 7.15 -5.21 -0.09
CA ILE A 73 7.42 -3.77 0.00
C ILE A 73 7.78 -3.23 -1.39
N LEU A 74 7.09 -2.20 -1.82
CA LEU A 74 7.31 -1.50 -3.09
C LEU A 74 7.98 -0.14 -2.85
N PRO A 75 8.86 0.32 -3.77
CA PRO A 75 9.58 1.59 -3.57
C PRO A 75 8.68 2.80 -3.83
N ASP A 76 8.74 3.79 -2.94
CA ASP A 76 7.93 5.02 -3.03
C ASP A 76 8.80 6.25 -2.79
N GLY A 77 9.07 6.97 -3.85
CA GLY A 77 9.65 8.29 -3.79
C GLY A 77 11.16 8.36 -3.92
N ILE A 78 11.63 9.60 -4.10
CA ILE A 78 13.03 9.89 -4.43
C ILE A 78 14.00 9.48 -3.31
N GLY A 79 13.55 9.50 -2.06
CA GLY A 79 14.43 9.16 -0.92
C GLY A 79 14.95 7.72 -1.00
N VAL A 80 14.07 6.77 -1.31
CA VAL A 80 14.48 5.36 -1.47
C VAL A 80 15.27 5.14 -2.74
N ASP A 81 14.98 5.89 -3.81
CA ASP A 81 15.78 5.86 -5.05
C ASP A 81 17.22 6.32 -4.79
N MET A 82 17.38 7.42 -4.05
CA MET A 82 18.71 7.93 -3.68
C MET A 82 19.47 6.93 -2.80
N ALA A 83 18.79 6.33 -1.84
CA ALA A 83 19.41 5.30 -0.99
C ALA A 83 19.85 4.10 -1.85
N ALA A 84 19.01 3.66 -2.78
CA ALA A 84 19.37 2.55 -3.68
C ALA A 84 20.57 2.91 -4.57
N LEU A 85 20.60 4.15 -5.09
CA LEU A 85 21.73 4.62 -5.91
C LEU A 85 23.04 4.61 -5.10
N LEU A 86 22.98 5.09 -3.85
CA LEU A 86 24.17 5.11 -2.97
C LEU A 86 24.65 3.71 -2.59
N LEU A 87 23.72 2.79 -2.29
CA LEU A 87 24.07 1.45 -1.79
C LEU A 87 24.38 0.45 -2.91
N TYR A 88 23.74 0.59 -4.07
CA TYR A 88 23.80 -0.41 -5.14
C TYR A 88 24.28 0.15 -6.48
N GLY A 89 24.58 1.46 -6.56
CA GLY A 89 25.01 2.10 -7.80
C GLY A 89 23.89 2.33 -8.82
N THR A 90 22.67 1.91 -8.52
CA THR A 90 21.52 2.06 -9.43
C THR A 90 20.25 2.35 -8.62
N PRO A 91 19.37 3.25 -9.09
CA PRO A 91 18.08 3.47 -8.43
C PRO A 91 17.14 2.28 -8.63
N PHE A 92 15.96 2.33 -8.05
CA PHE A 92 14.91 1.36 -8.37
C PHE A 92 14.47 1.53 -9.84
N PRO A 93 14.02 0.43 -10.50
CA PRO A 93 13.61 0.52 -11.92
C PRO A 93 12.49 1.54 -12.15
N ASP A 94 11.50 1.57 -11.26
CA ASP A 94 10.39 2.54 -11.32
C ASP A 94 10.00 2.98 -9.90
N ASN A 95 9.40 4.16 -9.80
CA ASN A 95 8.76 4.65 -8.57
C ASN A 95 7.33 4.10 -8.53
N LEU A 96 7.03 3.25 -7.56
CA LEU A 96 5.72 2.59 -7.43
C LEU A 96 4.89 3.24 -6.32
N ASN A 97 4.85 4.58 -6.28
CA ASN A 97 4.14 5.27 -5.20
C ASN A 97 2.66 4.82 -5.15
N GLY A 98 2.18 4.55 -3.94
CA GLY A 98 0.86 3.96 -3.73
C GLY A 98 -0.29 4.79 -4.30
N THR A 99 -0.14 6.11 -4.32
CA THR A 99 -1.20 7.03 -4.76
C THR A 99 -1.50 6.91 -6.27
N ASP A 100 -0.48 6.64 -7.08
CA ASP A 100 -0.66 6.42 -8.53
C ASP A 100 -0.76 4.94 -8.86
N PHE A 101 0.05 4.11 -8.19
CA PHE A 101 0.17 2.69 -8.52
C PHE A 101 -1.12 1.90 -8.20
N VAL A 102 -1.74 2.15 -7.03
CA VAL A 102 -2.92 1.37 -6.62
C VAL A 102 -4.11 1.59 -7.57
N PRO A 103 -4.48 2.86 -7.93
CA PRO A 103 -5.52 3.06 -8.94
C PRO A 103 -5.19 2.43 -10.29
N ALA A 104 -3.92 2.52 -10.74
CA ALA A 104 -3.50 1.92 -12.01
C ALA A 104 -3.62 0.39 -11.99
N PHE A 105 -3.22 -0.25 -10.88
CA PHE A 105 -3.39 -1.70 -10.70
C PHE A 105 -4.87 -2.10 -10.78
N LEU A 106 -5.75 -1.34 -10.13
CA LEU A 106 -7.19 -1.61 -10.18
C LEU A 106 -7.73 -1.44 -11.60
N GLN A 107 -7.33 -0.38 -12.31
CA GLN A 107 -7.77 -0.16 -13.70
C GLN A 107 -7.30 -1.28 -14.64
N ALA A 108 -6.08 -1.77 -14.43
CA ALA A 108 -5.48 -2.80 -15.30
C ALA A 108 -6.09 -4.20 -15.05
N SER A 109 -6.69 -4.44 -13.89
CA SER A 109 -7.30 -5.73 -13.55
C SER A 109 -8.60 -5.91 -14.32
N SER A 110 -8.60 -6.79 -15.32
CA SER A 110 -9.79 -7.06 -16.13
C SER A 110 -10.83 -7.93 -15.40
N ARG A 111 -10.39 -8.77 -14.45
CA ARG A 111 -11.29 -9.58 -13.64
C ARG A 111 -12.01 -8.68 -12.63
N PRO A 112 -13.37 -8.81 -12.53
CA PRO A 112 -14.10 -8.08 -11.48
C PRO A 112 -13.61 -8.46 -10.08
N LEU A 113 -13.30 -7.45 -9.26
CA LEU A 113 -12.81 -7.61 -7.89
C LEU A 113 -13.78 -6.95 -6.91
N THR A 114 -13.85 -7.51 -5.69
CA THR A 114 -14.42 -6.82 -4.54
C THR A 114 -13.28 -6.13 -3.80
N VAL A 115 -13.37 -4.81 -3.67
CA VAL A 115 -12.35 -3.97 -3.01
C VAL A 115 -12.95 -3.36 -1.75
N GLY A 116 -12.40 -3.73 -0.59
CA GLY A 116 -12.79 -3.15 0.70
C GLY A 116 -11.95 -1.92 1.00
N LEU A 117 -12.58 -0.87 1.55
CA LEU A 117 -11.90 0.36 1.99
C LEU A 117 -12.03 0.48 3.50
N LEU A 118 -10.90 0.63 4.19
CA LEU A 118 -10.82 0.82 5.64
C LEU A 118 -9.90 2.00 5.92
N GLY A 119 -10.41 3.07 6.49
CA GLY A 119 -9.55 4.20 6.83
C GLY A 119 -10.09 5.54 6.36
N ALA A 120 -9.30 6.60 6.56
CA ALA A 120 -9.66 8.00 6.32
C ALA A 120 -10.86 8.41 7.19
N THR A 121 -11.47 9.56 6.92
CA THR A 121 -12.77 9.88 7.52
C THR A 121 -13.88 9.18 6.73
N ARG A 122 -15.03 9.01 7.33
CA ARG A 122 -16.19 8.38 6.67
C ARG A 122 -16.51 9.06 5.34
N VAL A 123 -16.54 10.39 5.35
CA VAL A 123 -16.82 11.21 4.17
C VAL A 123 -15.79 10.97 3.07
N ASN A 124 -14.50 10.96 3.45
CA ASN A 124 -13.43 10.76 2.48
C ASN A 124 -13.44 9.33 1.90
N ALA A 125 -13.69 8.33 2.74
CA ALA A 125 -13.76 6.94 2.29
C ALA A 125 -14.91 6.73 1.29
N GLU A 126 -16.07 7.34 1.56
CA GLU A 126 -17.22 7.27 0.66
C GLU A 126 -16.93 7.99 -0.67
N ALA A 127 -16.37 9.21 -0.61
CA ALA A 127 -16.01 9.97 -1.82
C ALA A 127 -14.94 9.21 -2.64
N ALA A 128 -13.93 8.63 -1.97
CA ALA A 128 -12.91 7.82 -2.63
C ALA A 128 -13.51 6.57 -3.30
N SER A 129 -14.48 5.94 -2.64
CA SER A 129 -15.19 4.77 -3.19
C SER A 129 -15.90 5.13 -4.51
N VAL A 130 -16.60 6.28 -4.55
CA VAL A 130 -17.27 6.77 -5.76
C VAL A 130 -16.24 7.05 -6.87
N LYS A 131 -15.13 7.70 -6.50
CA LYS A 131 -14.06 8.02 -7.46
C LYS A 131 -13.42 6.76 -8.04
N LEU A 132 -13.12 5.78 -7.18
CA LEU A 132 -12.55 4.50 -7.63
C LEU A 132 -13.53 3.73 -8.52
N ALA A 133 -14.82 3.74 -8.19
CA ALA A 133 -15.84 3.08 -9.01
C ALA A 133 -15.96 3.74 -10.41
N ALA A 134 -15.74 5.04 -10.50
CA ALA A 134 -15.70 5.74 -11.78
C ALA A 134 -14.42 5.42 -12.59
N LEU A 135 -13.29 5.19 -11.90
CA LEU A 135 -12.01 4.89 -12.53
C LEU A 135 -11.87 3.43 -12.97
N ALA A 136 -12.53 2.51 -12.25
CA ALA A 136 -12.42 1.07 -12.48
C ALA A 136 -13.80 0.42 -12.34
N VAL A 137 -14.65 0.68 -13.32
CA VAL A 137 -16.09 0.36 -13.32
C VAL A 137 -16.39 -1.14 -13.21
N GLN A 138 -15.42 -1.98 -13.52
CA GLN A 138 -15.56 -3.44 -13.46
C GLN A 138 -15.53 -3.97 -12.03
N HIS A 139 -15.15 -3.14 -11.04
CA HIS A 139 -14.95 -3.57 -9.65
C HIS A 139 -16.08 -3.09 -8.74
N ARG A 140 -16.28 -3.82 -7.64
CA ARG A 140 -17.21 -3.44 -6.56
C ARG A 140 -16.40 -2.86 -5.40
N PHE A 141 -16.70 -1.64 -4.99
CA PHE A 141 -16.03 -0.94 -3.87
C PHE A 141 -16.97 -0.88 -2.67
N VAL A 142 -16.47 -1.25 -1.50
CA VAL A 142 -17.26 -1.32 -0.26
C VAL A 142 -16.49 -0.63 0.87
N VAL A 143 -17.05 0.45 1.44
CA VAL A 143 -16.48 1.08 2.63
C VAL A 143 -16.84 0.22 3.84
N ILE A 144 -15.83 -0.36 4.47
CA ILE A 144 -15.96 -1.24 5.63
C ILE A 144 -16.13 -0.39 6.91
N HIS A 145 -15.18 0.52 7.12
CA HIS A 145 -15.18 1.43 8.27
C HIS A 145 -14.25 2.60 7.98
N ASP A 146 -14.44 3.70 8.69
CA ASP A 146 -13.46 4.79 8.65
C ASP A 146 -12.23 4.42 9.51
N GLY A 147 -11.24 5.31 9.54
CA GLY A 147 -9.99 5.05 10.25
C GLY A 147 -9.99 5.41 11.73
N TYR A 148 -11.12 5.88 12.26
CA TYR A 148 -11.23 6.42 13.62
C TYR A 148 -12.09 5.49 14.49
N PHE A 149 -11.48 4.42 14.96
CA PHE A 149 -12.13 3.41 15.81
C PHE A 149 -11.22 3.06 16.99
N CYS A 150 -11.82 2.59 18.05
CA CYS A 150 -11.12 2.14 19.26
C CYS A 150 -10.90 0.62 19.22
N ALA A 151 -10.08 0.11 20.14
CA ALA A 151 -9.75 -1.31 20.20
C ALA A 151 -10.99 -2.21 20.40
N ALA A 152 -12.03 -1.70 21.06
CA ALA A 152 -13.26 -2.48 21.28
C ALA A 152 -14.05 -2.72 19.98
N GLU A 153 -13.84 -1.88 18.97
CA GLU A 153 -14.53 -2.00 17.68
C GLU A 153 -13.78 -2.90 16.69
N GLU A 154 -12.48 -3.16 16.93
CA GLU A 154 -11.64 -3.95 16.01
C GLU A 154 -12.24 -5.33 15.68
N PRO A 155 -12.75 -6.11 16.63
CA PRO A 155 -13.33 -7.43 16.30
C PRO A 155 -14.49 -7.33 15.30
N VAL A 156 -15.36 -6.33 15.47
CA VAL A 156 -16.51 -6.12 14.57
C VAL A 156 -16.02 -5.76 13.15
N ILE A 157 -14.98 -4.93 13.06
CA ILE A 157 -14.40 -4.54 11.77
C ILE A 157 -13.78 -5.76 11.09
N VAL A 158 -13.01 -6.56 11.84
CA VAL A 158 -12.38 -7.79 11.32
C VAL A 158 -13.46 -8.79 10.85
N ASP A 159 -14.54 -8.95 11.61
CA ASP A 159 -15.67 -9.81 11.22
C ASP A 159 -16.34 -9.33 9.94
N ARG A 160 -16.50 -8.02 9.76
CA ARG A 160 -17.04 -7.43 8.52
C ARG A 160 -16.13 -7.73 7.32
N ILE A 161 -14.81 -7.62 7.50
CA ILE A 161 -13.84 -7.96 6.46
C ILE A 161 -13.94 -9.45 6.12
N ALA A 162 -13.98 -10.32 7.13
CA ALA A 162 -14.10 -11.76 6.95
C ALA A 162 -15.39 -12.16 6.22
N ALA A 163 -16.50 -11.50 6.56
CA ALA A 163 -17.80 -11.73 5.90
C ALA A 163 -17.82 -11.25 4.45
N LEU A 164 -17.22 -10.09 4.17
CA LEU A 164 -17.11 -9.53 2.83
C LEU A 164 -16.12 -10.31 1.96
N ARG A 165 -15.03 -10.74 2.56
CA ARG A 165 -13.93 -11.48 1.92
C ARG A 165 -13.43 -10.79 0.65
N PRO A 166 -13.01 -9.51 0.74
CA PRO A 166 -12.61 -8.78 -0.47
C PRO A 166 -11.37 -9.39 -1.12
N ASP A 167 -11.27 -9.24 -2.44
CA ASP A 167 -10.06 -9.62 -3.17
C ASP A 167 -8.90 -8.68 -2.80
N VAL A 168 -9.21 -7.39 -2.63
CA VAL A 168 -8.24 -6.35 -2.23
C VAL A 168 -8.83 -5.58 -1.05
N LEU A 169 -8.01 -5.32 -0.03
CA LEU A 169 -8.38 -4.49 1.12
C LEU A 169 -7.44 -3.28 1.18
N LEU A 170 -7.94 -2.10 0.91
CA LEU A 170 -7.17 -0.85 0.99
C LEU A 170 -7.27 -0.30 2.42
N VAL A 171 -6.13 -0.21 3.12
CA VAL A 171 -6.07 0.26 4.51
C VAL A 171 -5.37 1.61 4.55
N ALA A 172 -6.09 2.66 4.97
CA ALA A 172 -5.68 4.07 4.93
C ALA A 172 -5.77 4.69 6.32
N MET A 173 -4.87 4.27 7.23
CA MET A 173 -4.87 4.76 8.62
C MET A 173 -3.57 5.47 8.98
N GLY A 174 -2.69 5.67 7.99
CA GLY A 174 -1.37 6.26 8.19
C GLY A 174 -0.36 5.29 8.79
N VAL A 175 0.92 5.61 8.52
CA VAL A 175 2.08 4.83 8.99
C VAL A 175 2.38 5.23 10.44
N PRO A 176 2.74 4.32 11.33
CA PRO A 176 2.85 2.86 11.15
C PRO A 176 1.56 2.09 11.47
N ARG A 177 0.49 2.80 11.84
CA ARG A 177 -0.74 2.20 12.36
C ARG A 177 -1.35 1.20 11.38
N GLN A 178 -1.39 1.53 10.09
CA GLN A 178 -2.01 0.67 9.07
C GLN A 178 -1.27 -0.66 8.91
N GLU A 179 0.06 -0.64 8.85
CA GLU A 179 0.85 -1.86 8.72
C GLU A 179 0.76 -2.72 9.97
N LEU A 180 0.87 -2.10 11.15
CA LEU A 180 0.75 -2.81 12.44
C LEU A 180 -0.63 -3.45 12.57
N TRP A 181 -1.69 -2.74 12.18
CA TRP A 181 -3.06 -3.25 12.23
C TRP A 181 -3.26 -4.42 11.25
N ILE A 182 -2.77 -4.28 10.00
CA ILE A 182 -2.82 -5.38 9.02
C ILE A 182 -2.04 -6.59 9.56
N ALA A 183 -0.84 -6.37 10.09
CA ALA A 183 0.01 -7.45 10.59
C ALA A 183 -0.69 -8.24 11.72
N ARG A 184 -1.39 -7.52 12.60
CA ARG A 184 -2.03 -8.10 13.79
C ARG A 184 -3.35 -8.81 13.46
N HIS A 185 -4.16 -8.25 12.57
CA HIS A 185 -5.57 -8.64 12.43
C HIS A 185 -5.92 -9.34 11.13
N ILE A 186 -5.09 -9.22 10.07
CA ILE A 186 -5.49 -9.67 8.73
C ILE A 186 -4.63 -10.86 8.27
N ASP A 187 -5.33 -11.92 7.87
CA ASP A 187 -4.72 -13.12 7.30
C ASP A 187 -5.54 -13.62 6.10
N ALA A 188 -5.19 -14.80 5.59
CA ALA A 188 -5.80 -15.37 4.37
C ALA A 188 -7.31 -15.67 4.50
N ARG A 189 -7.85 -15.69 5.71
CA ARG A 189 -9.30 -15.88 5.93
C ARG A 189 -10.08 -14.61 5.63
N HIS A 190 -9.42 -13.46 5.70
CA HIS A 190 -10.04 -12.13 5.65
C HIS A 190 -10.07 -11.55 4.24
N CYS A 191 -8.97 -11.63 3.51
CA CYS A 191 -8.85 -11.08 2.15
C CYS A 191 -7.67 -11.71 1.44
N THR A 192 -7.50 -11.40 0.15
CA THR A 192 -6.34 -11.89 -0.61
C THR A 192 -5.17 -10.91 -0.55
N LEU A 193 -5.44 -9.61 -0.78
CA LEU A 193 -4.38 -8.62 -0.94
C LEU A 193 -4.66 -7.38 -0.08
N PRO A 194 -4.29 -7.38 1.21
CA PRO A 194 -4.33 -6.15 2.00
C PRO A 194 -3.18 -5.23 1.60
N ILE A 195 -3.49 -3.97 1.30
CA ILE A 195 -2.53 -2.94 0.86
C ILE A 195 -2.61 -1.75 1.81
N ALA A 196 -1.49 -1.40 2.43
CA ALA A 196 -1.35 -0.20 3.24
C ALA A 196 -1.16 1.00 2.29
N VAL A 197 -2.15 1.90 2.21
CA VAL A 197 -2.20 2.91 1.14
C VAL A 197 -2.02 4.36 1.63
N GLY A 198 -1.79 4.56 2.92
CA GLY A 198 -1.56 5.89 3.48
C GLY A 198 -2.72 6.83 3.17
N ALA A 199 -2.39 8.00 2.64
CA ALA A 199 -3.37 9.07 2.37
C ALA A 199 -4.13 8.90 1.04
N LEU A 200 -4.07 7.72 0.39
CA LEU A 200 -4.70 7.52 -0.92
C LEU A 200 -6.18 7.92 -0.92
N LEU A 201 -6.95 7.53 0.11
CA LEU A 201 -8.38 7.82 0.16
C LEU A 201 -8.65 9.32 0.32
N ASP A 202 -7.79 10.03 1.04
CA ASP A 202 -7.90 11.49 1.19
C ASP A 202 -7.57 12.22 -0.12
N PHE A 203 -6.58 11.74 -0.86
CA PHE A 203 -6.28 12.30 -2.19
C PHE A 203 -7.42 12.04 -3.19
N LEU A 204 -7.98 10.84 -3.17
CA LEU A 204 -9.08 10.48 -4.10
C LEU A 204 -10.36 11.24 -3.78
N SER A 205 -10.63 11.53 -2.50
CA SER A 205 -11.79 12.35 -2.09
C SER A 205 -11.68 13.80 -2.56
N GLY A 206 -10.44 14.27 -2.84
CA GLY A 206 -10.17 15.66 -3.18
C GLY A 206 -10.00 16.56 -1.97
N THR A 207 -10.10 16.02 -0.75
CA THR A 207 -9.93 16.79 0.49
C THR A 207 -8.49 17.27 0.66
N VAL A 208 -7.54 16.43 0.24
CA VAL A 208 -6.12 16.78 0.26
C VAL A 208 -5.66 17.03 -1.18
N PRO A 209 -5.21 18.25 -1.51
CA PRO A 209 -4.74 18.52 -2.86
C PRO A 209 -3.42 17.79 -3.12
N ARG A 210 -3.30 17.22 -4.30
CA ARG A 210 -2.05 16.60 -4.72
C ARG A 210 -1.05 17.66 -5.18
N ALA A 211 0.21 17.35 -5.02
CA ALA A 211 1.28 18.18 -5.55
C ALA A 211 1.12 18.41 -7.07
N PRO A 212 1.47 19.59 -7.58
CA PRO A 212 1.41 19.85 -9.02
C PRO A 212 2.14 18.79 -9.84
N LEU A 213 1.69 18.57 -11.07
CA LEU A 213 2.21 17.50 -11.95
C LEU A 213 3.74 17.56 -12.12
N TRP A 214 4.31 18.77 -12.20
CA TRP A 214 5.77 18.93 -12.37
C TRP A 214 6.52 18.43 -11.12
N MET A 215 6.00 18.67 -9.92
CA MET A 215 6.59 18.16 -8.68
C MET A 215 6.48 16.62 -8.60
N ARG A 216 5.34 16.09 -9.05
CA ARG A 216 5.10 14.64 -9.09
C ARG A 216 6.08 13.97 -10.07
N ARG A 217 6.30 14.59 -11.25
CA ARG A 217 7.27 14.08 -12.24
C ARG A 217 8.71 14.11 -11.72
N LEU A 218 9.02 15.08 -10.86
CA LEU A 218 10.34 15.16 -10.21
C LEU A 218 10.43 14.34 -8.91
N ARG A 219 9.36 13.62 -8.57
CA ARG A 219 9.26 12.79 -7.34
C ARG A 219 9.43 13.60 -6.05
N LEU A 220 9.02 14.90 -6.08
CA LEU A 220 9.16 15.85 -4.97
C LEU A 220 7.85 16.07 -4.20
N GLU A 221 6.94 15.12 -4.18
CA GLU A 221 5.63 15.25 -3.53
C GLU A 221 5.74 15.45 -2.00
N TRP A 222 6.78 14.95 -1.44
CA TRP A 222 7.03 15.09 -0.01
C TRP A 222 7.14 16.53 0.51
N UNK A 223 7.41 17.29 -0.32
CA UNK A 223 7.55 18.62 -0.01
C UNK A 223 6.26 19.34 0.14
N UNK A 224 5.28 18.80 -0.38
CA UNK A 224 4.01 19.31 -0.25
C UNK A 224 3.28 18.76 0.94
N UNK A 225 3.60 17.74 1.37
CA UNK A 225 3.10 17.16 2.49
C UNK A 225 3.71 17.67 3.75
N UNK A 226 4.70 18.20 3.67
CA UNK A 226 5.37 18.88 4.68
C UNK A 226 4.96 20.30 4.84
N SER A 227 4.40 20.89 4.03
CA SER A 227 3.89 22.28 4.07
C SER A 227 2.50 22.43 4.69
N GLY A 228 1.85 21.37 5.00
CA GLY A 228 0.47 21.34 5.50
C GLY A 228 0.32 21.15 7.02
N CYS A 229 1.38 21.40 7.81
CA CYS A 229 1.30 21.42 9.27
C CYS A 229 1.21 22.85 9.79
#